data_cfaf2bf69127132653d8459398a30a0a
#
_entry.id   cfaf2bf69127132653d8459398a30a0a
#
_cell.length_a   1.000
_cell.length_b   1.000
_cell.length_c   1.000
_cell.angle_alpha   90.00
_cell.angle_beta   90.00
_cell.angle_gamma   90.00
#
_symmetry.space_group_name_H-M   'P 1'
#
loop_
_entity.id
_entity.type
_entity.pdbx_description
1 polymer ?
#
loop_
_entity_poly.entity_id
_entity_poly.type
_entity_poly.pdbx_seq_one_letter_code
_entity_poly.pdbx_strand_id
1 'polypeptide(L)'
;MHDTAPWFLLFAVTIIAVASACRRFGVSAPLALTALGIVVSFVPGLPEARLEPDLILVGVLPPLLYAAAIQVSILDIKREIRAILVLSVGLVLVTTVLVGLVGWWLLPVPLAAAFALGAVVAPPDAVAATAVARRIGLPRRLVTVLEGESLVNDATAIVLLHTTTAAIVGTVSPARMGLDFALSVVGGLAVGTGVAFALRPVRRRIDDAITSTAITLVVPWVSYLAAESVHGSGVLAVVVTGLLLAYRSPIDDSASARLTTRTNWATIQFILENSVFLLAGLQLAGIVEAVAGSPLGWTHILLACAAVIVTAVVTRPLWIAATAWWLNVPDANGQRMTRGELGVASWAGMRGVVTLAAVLTLPEQTPYREVLVLAAMLAVAGTLLVQGLTRRRSPAACRCVAPTRGPTRCRPRPCSRRRARRACAN
;
A
#
# COMPACT_ATOMS: atom_id res chain seq x y z
N MET A 1 12.13 -31.14 6.30
CA MET A 1 10.94 -30.75 5.50
C MET A 1 9.62 -31.30 6.04
N HIS A 2 9.56 -32.50 6.69
CA HIS A 2 8.31 -33.00 7.27
C HIS A 2 7.81 -32.20 8.48
N ASP A 3 8.69 -31.59 9.26
CA ASP A 3 8.33 -30.86 10.49
C ASP A 3 7.78 -29.44 10.25
N THR A 4 7.98 -28.87 9.06
CA THR A 4 7.54 -27.50 8.74
C THR A 4 6.15 -27.44 8.09
N ALA A 5 5.71 -28.52 7.42
CA ALA A 5 4.44 -28.57 6.70
C ALA A 5 3.21 -28.28 7.61
N PRO A 6 3.10 -28.85 8.83
CA PRO A 6 1.97 -28.54 9.72
C PRO A 6 1.93 -27.06 10.14
N TRP A 7 3.08 -26.41 10.27
CA TRP A 7 3.15 -24.97 10.61
C TRP A 7 2.62 -24.09 9.48
N PHE A 8 2.95 -24.40 8.21
CA PHE A 8 2.39 -23.67 7.06
C PHE A 8 0.88 -23.85 6.96
N LEU A 9 0.37 -25.05 7.21
CA LEU A 9 -1.07 -25.31 7.20
C LEU A 9 -1.77 -24.53 8.32
N LEU A 10 -1.23 -24.59 9.54
CA LEU A 10 -1.76 -23.87 10.71
C LEU A 10 -1.77 -22.36 10.44
N PHE A 11 -0.70 -21.83 9.87
CA PHE A 11 -0.57 -20.42 9.50
C PHE A 11 -1.66 -20.00 8.51
N ALA A 12 -1.84 -20.76 7.41
CA ALA A 12 -2.85 -20.48 6.40
C ALA A 12 -4.29 -20.54 6.98
N VAL A 13 -4.57 -21.60 7.76
CA VAL A 13 -5.88 -21.77 8.41
C VAL A 13 -6.16 -20.62 9.39
N THR A 14 -5.15 -20.21 10.16
CA THR A 14 -5.27 -19.09 11.10
C THR A 14 -5.62 -17.79 10.38
N ILE A 15 -4.95 -17.47 9.29
CA ILE A 15 -5.25 -16.27 8.48
C ILE A 15 -6.70 -16.30 8.01
N ILE A 16 -7.13 -17.41 7.41
CA ILE A 16 -8.48 -17.52 6.85
C ILE A 16 -9.54 -17.44 7.95
N ALA A 17 -9.33 -18.14 9.07
CA ALA A 17 -10.27 -18.18 10.18
C ALA A 17 -10.42 -16.81 10.84
N VAL A 18 -9.29 -16.18 11.21
CA VAL A 18 -9.30 -14.87 11.87
C VAL A 18 -9.85 -13.79 10.95
N ALA A 19 -9.41 -13.73 9.69
CA ALA A 19 -9.93 -12.74 8.75
C ALA A 19 -11.42 -12.93 8.43
N SER A 20 -11.91 -14.19 8.41
CA SER A 20 -13.34 -14.48 8.24
C SER A 20 -14.16 -14.06 9.46
N ALA A 21 -13.66 -14.34 10.68
CA ALA A 21 -14.27 -13.89 11.92
C ALA A 21 -14.31 -12.34 11.99
N CYS A 22 -13.21 -11.68 11.67
CA CYS A 22 -13.12 -10.22 11.66
C CYS A 22 -14.12 -9.57 10.71
N ARG A 23 -14.34 -10.16 9.52
CA ARG A 23 -15.37 -9.69 8.58
C ARG A 23 -16.77 -9.80 9.17
N ARG A 24 -17.07 -10.88 9.89
CA ARG A 24 -18.38 -11.09 10.54
C ARG A 24 -18.64 -10.10 11.67
N PHE A 25 -17.61 -9.78 12.46
CA PHE A 25 -17.73 -8.84 13.59
C PHE A 25 -17.43 -7.38 13.25
N GLY A 26 -17.06 -7.08 11.99
CA GLY A 26 -16.72 -5.73 11.56
C GLY A 26 -15.42 -5.18 12.16
N VAL A 27 -14.50 -6.06 12.57
CA VAL A 27 -13.18 -5.73 13.11
C VAL A 27 -12.16 -5.70 11.97
N SER A 28 -11.07 -4.94 12.14
CA SER A 28 -9.96 -4.92 11.18
C SER A 28 -9.15 -6.22 11.27
N ALA A 29 -9.11 -6.99 10.18
CA ALA A 29 -8.33 -8.23 10.13
C ALA A 29 -6.82 -8.01 10.33
N PRO A 30 -6.17 -6.99 9.72
CA PRO A 30 -4.77 -6.66 9.99
C PRO A 30 -4.46 -6.50 11.48
N LEU A 31 -5.26 -5.71 12.21
CA LEU A 31 -5.06 -5.49 13.66
C LEU A 31 -5.23 -6.78 14.46
N ALA A 32 -6.25 -7.57 14.14
CA ALA A 32 -6.51 -8.82 14.85
C ALA A 32 -5.39 -9.84 14.61
N LEU A 33 -4.89 -9.95 13.39
CA LEU A 33 -3.79 -10.86 13.04
C LEU A 33 -2.46 -10.41 13.67
N THR A 34 -2.16 -9.11 13.65
CA THR A 34 -0.98 -8.58 14.36
C THR A 34 -1.08 -8.85 15.87
N ALA A 35 -2.24 -8.58 16.48
CA ALA A 35 -2.45 -8.85 17.91
C ALA A 35 -2.33 -10.35 18.25
N LEU A 36 -2.90 -11.22 17.41
CA LEU A 36 -2.74 -12.66 17.55
C LEU A 36 -1.27 -13.09 17.42
N GLY A 37 -0.56 -12.58 16.40
CA GLY A 37 0.86 -12.83 16.21
C GLY A 37 1.68 -12.42 17.43
N ILE A 38 1.40 -11.24 18.01
CA ILE A 38 2.03 -10.76 19.24
C ILE A 38 1.78 -11.74 20.40
N VAL A 39 0.53 -12.15 20.62
CA VAL A 39 0.22 -13.09 21.71
C VAL A 39 0.92 -14.42 21.52
N VAL A 40 0.93 -14.92 20.29
CA VAL A 40 1.56 -16.20 19.94
C VAL A 40 3.09 -16.12 20.03
N SER A 41 3.71 -14.96 19.75
CA SER A 41 5.16 -14.80 19.83
C SER A 41 5.76 -14.98 21.24
N PHE A 42 4.94 -14.84 22.28
CA PHE A 42 5.36 -15.07 23.66
C PHE A 42 5.14 -16.52 24.14
N VAL A 43 4.62 -17.40 23.28
CA VAL A 43 4.42 -18.83 23.63
C VAL A 43 5.74 -19.58 23.44
N PRO A 44 6.33 -20.17 24.50
CA PRO A 44 7.58 -20.91 24.39
C PRO A 44 7.41 -22.16 23.54
N GLY A 45 8.43 -22.51 22.75
CA GLY A 45 8.44 -23.72 21.93
C GLY A 45 7.92 -23.54 20.49
N LEU A 46 7.53 -22.35 20.10
CA LEU A 46 7.22 -22.05 18.69
C LEU A 46 8.51 -21.73 17.91
N PRO A 47 8.61 -22.19 16.66
CA PRO A 47 9.75 -21.83 15.81
C PRO A 47 9.78 -20.31 15.60
N GLU A 48 10.96 -19.70 15.74
CA GLU A 48 11.13 -18.29 15.45
C GLU A 48 10.82 -18.04 13.96
N ALA A 49 9.82 -17.22 13.71
CA ALA A 49 9.44 -16.82 12.35
C ALA A 49 10.41 -15.74 11.84
N ARG A 50 11.68 -16.11 11.60
CA ARG A 50 12.64 -15.22 10.94
C ARG A 50 12.32 -15.16 9.46
N LEU A 51 11.95 -13.98 8.99
CA LEU A 51 11.76 -13.72 7.56
C LEU A 51 13.07 -13.23 6.97
N GLU A 52 13.58 -13.98 6.00
CA GLU A 52 14.70 -13.51 5.19
C GLU A 52 14.24 -12.27 4.38
N PRO A 53 15.03 -11.19 4.35
CA PRO A 53 14.72 -9.98 3.59
C PRO A 53 14.41 -10.27 2.11
N ASP A 54 15.14 -11.20 1.51
CA ASP A 54 14.96 -11.58 0.09
C ASP A 54 13.59 -12.23 -0.18
N LEU A 55 13.07 -13.00 0.78
CA LEU A 55 11.73 -13.59 0.66
C LEU A 55 10.65 -12.49 0.60
N ILE A 56 10.85 -11.42 1.34
CA ILE A 56 9.92 -10.28 1.35
C ILE A 56 10.05 -9.47 0.07
N LEU A 57 11.29 -9.12 -0.33
CA LEU A 57 11.57 -8.29 -1.49
C LEU A 57 11.13 -8.96 -2.80
N VAL A 58 11.43 -10.26 -2.96
CA VAL A 58 11.16 -10.99 -4.19
C VAL A 58 9.84 -11.77 -4.10
N GLY A 59 9.53 -12.35 -2.94
CA GLY A 59 8.37 -13.22 -2.77
C GLY A 59 7.06 -12.49 -2.52
N VAL A 60 7.07 -11.42 -1.74
CA VAL A 60 5.85 -10.76 -1.25
C VAL A 60 5.57 -9.43 -1.95
N LEU A 61 6.56 -8.54 -2.06
CA LEU A 61 6.33 -7.19 -2.58
C LEU A 61 5.91 -7.16 -4.06
N PRO A 62 6.56 -7.87 -5.01
CA PRO A 62 6.18 -7.81 -6.41
C PRO A 62 4.73 -8.25 -6.68
N PRO A 63 4.25 -9.42 -6.20
CA PRO A 63 2.87 -9.82 -6.42
C PRO A 63 1.86 -8.90 -5.72
N LEU A 64 2.21 -8.32 -4.57
CA LEU A 64 1.35 -7.40 -3.84
C LEU A 64 1.12 -6.11 -4.61
N LEU A 65 2.20 -5.52 -5.12
CA LEU A 65 2.17 -4.30 -5.92
C LEU A 65 1.51 -4.52 -7.29
N TYR A 66 1.74 -5.68 -7.91
CA TYR A 66 1.05 -6.04 -9.14
C TYR A 66 -0.46 -6.16 -8.93
N ALA A 67 -0.88 -6.85 -7.86
CA ALA A 67 -2.29 -6.99 -7.51
C ALA A 67 -2.98 -5.63 -7.29
N ALA A 68 -2.29 -4.68 -6.66
CA ALA A 68 -2.76 -3.30 -6.52
C ALA A 68 -2.82 -2.59 -7.88
N ALA A 69 -1.77 -2.70 -8.71
CA ALA A 69 -1.66 -2.02 -9.99
C ALA A 69 -2.76 -2.42 -10.99
N ILE A 70 -3.13 -3.71 -11.04
CA ILE A 70 -4.17 -4.18 -11.98
C ILE A 70 -5.60 -3.76 -11.61
N GLN A 71 -5.81 -3.26 -10.39
CA GLN A 71 -7.11 -2.79 -9.93
C GLN A 71 -7.35 -1.31 -10.26
N VAL A 72 -6.32 -0.56 -10.57
CA VAL A 72 -6.38 0.89 -10.78
C VAL A 72 -6.52 1.22 -12.28
N SER A 73 -7.31 2.24 -12.59
CA SER A 73 -7.53 2.71 -13.95
C SER A 73 -6.49 3.76 -14.36
N ILE A 74 -5.66 3.46 -15.37
CA ILE A 74 -4.69 4.43 -15.94
C ILE A 74 -5.38 5.70 -16.44
N LEU A 75 -6.59 5.59 -17.01
CA LEU A 75 -7.30 6.76 -17.53
C LEU A 75 -7.69 7.72 -16.41
N ASP A 76 -8.12 7.16 -15.27
CA ASP A 76 -8.48 7.93 -14.11
C ASP A 76 -7.22 8.53 -13.44
N ILE A 77 -6.10 7.76 -13.37
CA ILE A 77 -4.79 8.27 -12.92
C ILE A 77 -4.33 9.46 -13.79
N LYS A 78 -4.39 9.34 -15.12
CA LYS A 78 -3.96 10.42 -16.03
C LYS A 78 -4.74 11.72 -15.81
N ARG A 79 -6.01 11.62 -15.46
CA ARG A 79 -6.85 12.80 -15.17
C ARG A 79 -6.43 13.53 -13.90
N GLU A 80 -6.02 12.78 -12.89
CA GLU A 80 -5.66 13.31 -11.57
C GLU A 80 -4.15 13.25 -11.29
N ILE A 81 -3.32 13.08 -12.33
CA ILE A 81 -1.87 12.83 -12.20
C ILE A 81 -1.15 13.89 -11.35
N ARG A 82 -1.55 15.16 -11.43
CA ARG A 82 -0.95 16.22 -10.62
C ARG A 82 -1.20 16.03 -9.12
N ALA A 83 -2.45 15.75 -8.76
CA ALA A 83 -2.81 15.50 -7.36
C ALA A 83 -2.11 14.23 -6.86
N ILE A 84 -2.08 13.17 -7.65
CA ILE A 84 -1.41 11.92 -7.32
C ILE A 84 0.09 12.15 -7.12
N LEU A 85 0.80 12.82 -8.02
CA LEU A 85 2.24 13.08 -7.88
C LEU A 85 2.56 13.96 -6.66
N VAL A 86 1.76 14.97 -6.37
CA VAL A 86 1.95 15.82 -5.19
C VAL A 86 1.79 15.01 -3.90
N LEU A 87 0.81 14.10 -3.84
CA LEU A 87 0.56 13.28 -2.66
C LEU A 87 1.46 12.05 -2.58
N SER A 88 1.87 11.44 -3.69
CA SER A 88 2.67 10.23 -3.67
C SER A 88 4.17 10.50 -3.65
N VAL A 89 4.67 11.41 -4.48
CA VAL A 89 6.10 11.74 -4.52
C VAL A 89 6.43 12.85 -3.54
N GLY A 90 5.73 13.98 -3.61
CA GLY A 90 6.01 15.14 -2.77
C GLY A 90 5.84 14.86 -1.28
N LEU A 91 4.71 14.24 -0.88
CA LEU A 91 4.46 13.91 0.52
C LEU A 91 5.45 12.85 1.04
N VAL A 92 5.77 11.82 0.23
CA VAL A 92 6.72 10.78 0.64
C VAL A 92 8.10 11.38 0.86
N LEU A 93 8.60 12.21 -0.05
CA LEU A 93 9.89 12.89 0.11
C LEU A 93 9.93 13.75 1.38
N VAL A 94 8.91 14.60 1.58
CA VAL A 94 8.86 15.48 2.76
C VAL A 94 8.74 14.67 4.05
N THR A 95 7.91 13.62 4.06
CA THR A 95 7.76 12.77 5.25
C THR A 95 9.07 12.01 5.53
N THR A 96 9.74 11.49 4.50
CA THR A 96 11.05 10.83 4.62
C THR A 96 12.07 11.77 5.25
N VAL A 97 12.14 13.02 4.77
CA VAL A 97 13.07 14.01 5.31
C VAL A 97 12.75 14.36 6.76
N LEU A 98 11.49 14.67 7.07
CA LEU A 98 11.10 15.09 8.42
C LEU A 98 11.25 13.95 9.44
N VAL A 99 10.78 12.74 9.11
CA VAL A 99 10.93 11.57 9.97
C VAL A 99 12.40 11.18 10.10
N GLY A 100 13.17 11.23 8.99
CA GLY A 100 14.60 10.96 9.00
C GLY A 100 15.38 11.94 9.91
N LEU A 101 15.10 13.24 9.83
CA LEU A 101 15.72 14.24 10.69
C LEU A 101 15.36 14.06 12.16
N VAL A 102 14.08 13.77 12.47
CA VAL A 102 13.61 13.50 13.84
C VAL A 102 14.25 12.22 14.37
N GLY A 103 14.32 11.16 13.55
CA GLY A 103 14.97 9.90 13.91
C GLY A 103 16.47 10.08 14.18
N TRP A 104 17.16 10.83 13.32
CA TRP A 104 18.58 11.13 13.49
C TRP A 104 18.89 11.98 14.74
N TRP A 105 18.00 12.92 15.05
CA TRP A 105 18.16 13.77 16.24
C TRP A 105 17.91 13.02 17.55
N LEU A 106 16.97 12.06 17.55
CA LEU A 106 16.57 11.33 18.76
C LEU A 106 17.30 10.00 18.95
N LEU A 107 17.78 9.38 17.89
CA LEU A 107 18.43 8.07 17.94
C LEU A 107 19.91 8.20 17.50
N PRO A 108 20.83 7.49 18.14
CA PRO A 108 22.25 7.49 17.75
C PRO A 108 22.48 6.60 16.51
N VAL A 109 21.78 6.92 15.42
CA VAL A 109 21.86 6.19 14.16
C VAL A 109 22.48 7.06 13.06
N PRO A 110 23.19 6.46 12.08
CA PRO A 110 23.64 7.20 10.91
C PRO A 110 22.48 7.86 10.17
N LEU A 111 22.75 9.01 9.54
CA LEU A 111 21.74 9.77 8.78
C LEU A 111 21.03 8.89 7.73
N ALA A 112 21.80 8.03 7.04
CA ALA A 112 21.24 7.10 6.05
C ALA A 112 20.22 6.12 6.66
N ALA A 113 20.49 5.57 7.84
CA ALA A 113 19.56 4.68 8.56
C ALA A 113 18.30 5.42 9.04
N ALA A 114 18.44 6.65 9.49
CA ALA A 114 17.31 7.50 9.87
C ALA A 114 16.43 7.84 8.65
N PHE A 115 17.02 8.15 7.50
CA PHE A 115 16.29 8.36 6.26
C PHE A 115 15.66 7.08 5.73
N ALA A 116 16.30 5.90 5.92
CA ALA A 116 15.67 4.61 5.60
C ALA A 116 14.40 4.38 6.43
N LEU A 117 14.44 4.66 7.76
CA LEU A 117 13.22 4.65 8.58
C LEU A 117 12.17 5.63 8.04
N GLY A 118 12.59 6.84 7.66
CA GLY A 118 11.72 7.83 7.05
C GLY A 118 11.05 7.33 5.78
N ALA A 119 11.82 6.72 4.87
CA ALA A 119 11.31 6.14 3.63
C ALA A 119 10.29 5.02 3.87
N VAL A 120 10.58 4.15 4.84
CA VAL A 120 9.69 3.04 5.23
C VAL A 120 8.37 3.53 5.81
N VAL A 121 8.40 4.54 6.69
CA VAL A 121 7.22 5.04 7.41
C VAL A 121 6.43 6.07 6.57
N ALA A 122 7.03 6.65 5.53
CA ALA A 122 6.39 7.71 4.73
C ALA A 122 5.12 7.27 4.00
N PRO A 123 5.06 6.12 3.28
CA PRO A 123 3.90 5.81 2.45
C PRO A 123 2.65 5.53 3.28
N PRO A 124 1.54 6.24 3.03
CA PRO A 124 0.24 5.89 3.59
C PRO A 124 -0.40 4.77 2.77
N ASP A 125 -1.06 3.83 3.45
CA ASP A 125 -1.86 2.77 2.83
C ASP A 125 -3.30 3.25 2.60
N ALA A 126 -3.72 3.29 1.36
CA ALA A 126 -5.06 3.71 1.00
C ALA A 126 -6.10 2.57 1.03
N VAL A 127 -5.70 1.29 1.16
CA VAL A 127 -6.65 0.15 1.10
C VAL A 127 -7.76 0.30 2.12
N ALA A 128 -7.42 0.60 3.36
CA ALA A 128 -8.42 0.82 4.40
C ALA A 128 -9.21 2.13 4.19
N ALA A 129 -8.57 3.19 3.71
CA ALA A 129 -9.22 4.46 3.41
C ALA A 129 -10.21 4.36 2.24
N THR A 130 -9.84 3.67 1.16
CA THR A 130 -10.69 3.47 -0.01
C THR A 130 -11.87 2.53 0.28
N ALA A 131 -11.67 1.50 1.11
CA ALA A 131 -12.77 0.65 1.57
C ALA A 131 -13.83 1.45 2.35
N VAL A 132 -13.41 2.45 3.15
CA VAL A 132 -14.35 3.39 3.79
C VAL A 132 -14.98 4.30 2.77
N ALA A 133 -14.17 4.91 1.92
CA ALA A 133 -14.60 5.86 0.91
C ALA A 133 -15.74 5.30 0.03
N ARG A 134 -15.58 4.06 -0.41
CA ARG A 134 -16.58 3.33 -1.19
C ARG A 134 -17.88 3.06 -0.39
N ARG A 135 -17.77 2.72 0.92
CA ARG A 135 -18.93 2.47 1.78
C ARG A 135 -19.78 3.71 2.05
N ILE A 136 -19.16 4.86 2.23
CA ILE A 136 -19.83 6.13 2.52
C ILE A 136 -20.20 6.92 1.27
N GLY A 137 -19.90 6.37 0.07
CA GLY A 137 -20.25 6.98 -1.20
C GLY A 137 -19.48 8.26 -1.52
N LEU A 138 -18.19 8.33 -1.14
CA LEU A 138 -17.35 9.48 -1.49
C LEU A 138 -17.24 9.65 -3.02
N PRO A 139 -17.00 10.88 -3.48
CA PRO A 139 -16.81 11.17 -4.90
C PRO A 139 -15.75 10.26 -5.52
N ARG A 140 -16.03 9.75 -6.72
CA ARG A 140 -15.13 8.85 -7.46
C ARG A 140 -13.73 9.45 -7.62
N ARG A 141 -13.64 10.77 -7.81
CA ARG A 141 -12.39 11.51 -7.91
C ARG A 141 -11.47 11.27 -6.71
N LEU A 142 -11.99 11.44 -5.50
CA LEU A 142 -11.20 11.24 -4.27
C LEU A 142 -10.73 9.80 -4.13
N VAL A 143 -11.60 8.83 -4.46
CA VAL A 143 -11.22 7.40 -4.46
C VAL A 143 -10.08 7.14 -5.43
N THR A 144 -10.16 7.68 -6.66
CA THR A 144 -9.11 7.56 -7.68
C THR A 144 -7.79 8.19 -7.22
N VAL A 145 -7.83 9.37 -6.60
CA VAL A 145 -6.63 10.03 -6.09
C VAL A 145 -5.98 9.18 -4.99
N LEU A 146 -6.76 8.65 -4.04
CA LEU A 146 -6.23 7.82 -2.96
C LEU A 146 -5.66 6.48 -3.47
N GLU A 147 -6.32 5.83 -4.43
CA GLU A 147 -5.83 4.59 -5.05
C GLU A 147 -4.55 4.82 -5.85
N GLY A 148 -4.51 5.89 -6.63
CA GLY A 148 -3.33 6.27 -7.39
C GLY A 148 -2.17 6.72 -6.49
N GLU A 149 -2.47 7.46 -5.41
CA GLU A 149 -1.50 7.84 -4.40
C GLU A 149 -0.84 6.60 -3.79
N SER A 150 -1.62 5.63 -3.29
CA SER A 150 -1.10 4.43 -2.63
C SER A 150 -0.16 3.63 -3.54
N LEU A 151 -0.49 3.52 -4.81
CA LEU A 151 0.32 2.76 -5.76
C LEU A 151 1.68 3.42 -6.05
N VAL A 152 1.69 4.75 -6.22
CA VAL A 152 2.91 5.50 -6.59
C VAL A 152 3.77 5.80 -5.36
N ASN A 153 3.15 6.03 -4.19
CA ASN A 153 3.90 6.28 -2.96
C ASN A 153 4.70 5.06 -2.49
N ASP A 154 4.12 3.84 -2.61
CA ASP A 154 4.82 2.60 -2.25
C ASP A 154 6.05 2.40 -3.14
N ALA A 155 5.91 2.60 -4.46
CA ALA A 155 7.03 2.55 -5.38
C ALA A 155 8.10 3.63 -5.05
N THR A 156 7.68 4.87 -4.77
CA THR A 156 8.59 5.96 -4.38
C THR A 156 9.34 5.63 -3.08
N ALA A 157 8.63 5.13 -2.08
CA ALA A 157 9.21 4.78 -0.78
C ALA A 157 10.24 3.66 -0.89
N ILE A 158 9.98 2.62 -1.67
CA ILE A 158 10.90 1.51 -1.85
C ILE A 158 12.15 1.94 -2.64
N VAL A 159 12.02 2.79 -3.66
CA VAL A 159 13.18 3.36 -4.36
C VAL A 159 14.04 4.21 -3.40
N LEU A 160 13.40 5.03 -2.55
CA LEU A 160 14.12 5.79 -1.52
C LEU A 160 14.80 4.86 -0.49
N LEU A 161 14.11 3.79 -0.07
CA LEU A 161 14.67 2.81 0.84
C LEU A 161 15.91 2.13 0.23
N HIS A 162 15.85 1.66 -1.01
CA HIS A 162 17.00 1.07 -1.70
C HIS A 162 18.18 2.06 -1.78
N THR A 163 17.90 3.33 -2.10
CA THR A 163 18.92 4.38 -2.16
C THR A 163 19.57 4.64 -0.79
N THR A 164 18.74 4.71 0.27
CA THR A 164 19.23 4.96 1.63
C THR A 164 19.95 3.75 2.22
N THR A 165 19.51 2.52 1.93
CA THR A 165 20.19 1.29 2.36
C THR A 165 21.54 1.12 1.66
N ALA A 166 21.64 1.46 0.37
CA ALA A 166 22.93 1.50 -0.32
C ALA A 166 23.92 2.49 0.34
N ALA A 167 23.41 3.61 0.86
CA ALA A 167 24.24 4.58 1.59
C ALA A 167 24.63 4.13 3.02
N ILE A 168 23.92 3.15 3.61
CA ILE A 168 24.33 2.54 4.89
C ILE A 168 25.57 1.65 4.68
N VAL A 169 25.59 0.90 3.58
CA VAL A 169 26.62 -0.10 3.29
C VAL A 169 27.88 0.53 2.66
N GLY A 170 27.75 1.65 1.95
CA GLY A 170 28.84 2.29 1.21
C GLY A 170 28.93 3.81 1.39
N THR A 171 30.14 4.36 1.21
CA THR A 171 30.36 5.81 1.14
C THR A 171 29.99 6.33 -0.24
N VAL A 172 28.75 6.75 -0.42
CA VAL A 172 28.27 7.29 -1.70
C VAL A 172 28.11 8.80 -1.59
N SER A 173 28.62 9.54 -2.58
CA SER A 173 28.41 10.99 -2.64
C SER A 173 26.93 11.33 -2.92
N PRO A 174 26.38 12.43 -2.40
CA PRO A 174 24.97 12.82 -2.64
C PRO A 174 24.62 12.96 -4.14
N ALA A 175 25.57 13.43 -4.95
CA ALA A 175 25.36 13.55 -6.41
C ALA A 175 25.22 12.17 -7.07
N ARG A 176 26.01 11.18 -6.65
CA ARG A 176 25.91 9.82 -7.16
C ARG A 176 24.63 9.14 -6.71
N MET A 177 24.21 9.35 -5.46
CA MET A 177 22.90 8.88 -4.98
C MET A 177 21.73 9.42 -5.83
N GLY A 178 21.75 10.72 -6.19
CA GLY A 178 20.74 11.30 -7.06
C GLY A 178 20.75 10.69 -8.47
N LEU A 179 21.94 10.42 -9.03
CA LEU A 179 22.07 9.78 -10.33
C LEU A 179 21.56 8.32 -10.29
N ASP A 180 21.98 7.55 -9.30
CA ASP A 180 21.57 6.14 -9.12
C ASP A 180 20.05 6.05 -8.91
N PHE A 181 19.47 6.96 -8.14
CA PHE A 181 18.02 7.09 -8.00
C PHE A 181 17.33 7.36 -9.37
N ALA A 182 17.83 8.33 -10.14
CA ALA A 182 17.26 8.65 -11.44
C ALA A 182 17.37 7.49 -12.43
N LEU A 183 18.54 6.82 -12.48
CA LEU A 183 18.75 5.63 -13.33
C LEU A 183 17.84 4.47 -12.90
N SER A 184 17.68 4.24 -11.60
CA SER A 184 16.78 3.22 -11.07
C SER A 184 15.33 3.48 -11.48
N VAL A 185 14.86 4.73 -11.41
CA VAL A 185 13.51 5.12 -11.85
C VAL A 185 13.34 4.94 -13.35
N VAL A 186 14.28 5.46 -14.16
CA VAL A 186 14.21 5.37 -15.63
C VAL A 186 14.30 3.92 -16.10
N GLY A 187 15.21 3.13 -15.50
CA GLY A 187 15.36 1.70 -15.78
C GLY A 187 14.07 0.92 -15.46
N GLY A 188 13.49 1.16 -14.29
CA GLY A 188 12.22 0.52 -13.89
C GLY A 188 11.07 0.86 -14.84
N LEU A 189 10.92 2.12 -15.24
CA LEU A 189 9.91 2.56 -16.22
C LEU A 189 10.12 1.91 -17.60
N ALA A 190 11.36 1.89 -18.08
CA ALA A 190 11.71 1.33 -19.37
C ALA A 190 11.46 -0.19 -19.43
N VAL A 191 11.98 -0.92 -18.43
CA VAL A 191 11.80 -2.39 -18.35
C VAL A 191 10.34 -2.75 -18.15
N GLY A 192 9.61 -2.10 -17.24
CA GLY A 192 8.19 -2.37 -17.01
C GLY A 192 7.35 -2.14 -18.25
N THR A 193 7.66 -1.07 -19.00
CA THR A 193 7.03 -0.80 -20.30
C THR A 193 7.39 -1.87 -21.32
N GLY A 194 8.67 -2.24 -21.42
CA GLY A 194 9.16 -3.28 -22.34
C GLY A 194 8.50 -4.63 -22.09
N VAL A 195 8.42 -5.09 -20.84
CA VAL A 195 7.76 -6.35 -20.45
C VAL A 195 6.27 -6.32 -20.81
N ALA A 196 5.57 -5.21 -20.53
CA ALA A 196 4.16 -5.07 -20.89
C ALA A 196 3.93 -5.19 -22.40
N PHE A 197 4.80 -4.57 -23.21
CA PHE A 197 4.71 -4.67 -24.67
C PHE A 197 5.10 -6.04 -25.20
N ALA A 198 6.12 -6.70 -24.63
CA ALA A 198 6.54 -8.04 -25.01
C ALA A 198 5.48 -9.10 -24.73
N LEU A 199 4.74 -8.96 -23.61
CA LEU A 199 3.68 -9.90 -23.25
C LEU A 199 2.37 -9.71 -24.03
N ARG A 200 2.16 -8.56 -24.63
CA ARG A 200 0.93 -8.26 -25.34
C ARG A 200 0.61 -9.23 -26.49
N PRO A 201 1.53 -9.56 -27.43
CA PRO A 201 1.24 -10.51 -28.50
C PRO A 201 0.98 -11.93 -27.98
N VAL A 202 1.58 -12.29 -26.84
CA VAL A 202 1.34 -13.60 -26.19
C VAL A 202 -0.09 -13.64 -25.66
N ARG A 203 -0.52 -12.64 -24.90
CA ARG A 203 -1.86 -12.58 -24.31
C ARG A 203 -2.97 -12.57 -25.36
N ARG A 204 -2.78 -11.89 -26.48
CA ARG A 204 -3.75 -11.85 -27.58
C ARG A 204 -3.98 -13.18 -28.28
N ARG A 205 -3.06 -14.12 -28.17
CA ARG A 205 -3.16 -15.45 -28.78
C ARG A 205 -3.76 -16.48 -27.85
N ILE A 206 -4.05 -16.12 -26.61
CA ILE A 206 -4.53 -17.03 -25.57
C ILE A 206 -5.96 -16.66 -25.21
N ASP A 207 -6.91 -17.48 -25.64
CA ASP A 207 -8.33 -17.32 -25.33
C ASP A 207 -8.74 -18.00 -24.02
N ASP A 208 -7.95 -18.98 -23.57
CA ASP A 208 -8.21 -19.72 -22.35
C ASP A 208 -7.93 -18.88 -21.10
N ALA A 209 -8.94 -18.80 -20.21
CA ALA A 209 -8.88 -18.00 -18.99
C ALA A 209 -7.85 -18.52 -17.97
N ILE A 210 -7.63 -19.85 -17.92
CA ILE A 210 -6.68 -20.46 -16.98
C ILE A 210 -5.26 -20.12 -17.39
N THR A 211 -4.92 -20.36 -18.65
CA THR A 211 -3.58 -20.07 -19.21
C THR A 211 -3.27 -18.57 -19.15
N SER A 212 -4.25 -17.70 -19.51
CA SER A 212 -4.10 -16.25 -19.39
C SER A 212 -3.81 -15.84 -17.95
N THR A 213 -4.53 -16.38 -16.97
CA THR A 213 -4.30 -16.09 -15.55
C THR A 213 -2.94 -16.60 -15.08
N ALA A 214 -2.55 -17.83 -15.46
CA ALA A 214 -1.25 -18.40 -15.12
C ALA A 214 -0.08 -17.54 -15.59
N ILE A 215 -0.17 -16.98 -16.80
CA ILE A 215 0.83 -16.01 -17.28
C ILE A 215 0.89 -14.82 -16.36
N THR A 216 -0.25 -14.23 -15.97
CA THR A 216 -0.26 -13.06 -15.09
C THR A 216 0.36 -13.33 -13.73
N LEU A 217 0.33 -14.59 -13.25
CA LEU A 217 0.98 -14.97 -11.99
C LEU A 217 2.51 -14.87 -12.06
N VAL A 218 3.11 -15.08 -13.22
CA VAL A 218 4.57 -15.02 -13.40
C VAL A 218 5.06 -13.60 -13.67
N VAL A 219 4.21 -12.74 -14.20
CA VAL A 219 4.55 -11.38 -14.64
C VAL A 219 5.24 -10.52 -13.58
N PRO A 220 4.80 -10.48 -12.29
CA PRO A 220 5.46 -9.66 -11.27
C PRO A 220 6.94 -10.00 -11.13
N TRP A 221 7.29 -11.27 -11.07
CA TRP A 221 8.67 -11.71 -10.91
C TRP A 221 9.51 -11.47 -12.17
N VAL A 222 8.94 -11.72 -13.34
CA VAL A 222 9.63 -11.40 -14.63
C VAL A 222 9.95 -9.91 -14.69
N SER A 223 8.99 -9.05 -14.34
CA SER A 223 9.19 -7.59 -14.36
C SER A 223 10.20 -7.14 -13.33
N TYR A 224 10.12 -7.70 -12.11
CA TYR A 224 11.02 -7.39 -11.02
C TYR A 224 12.47 -7.78 -11.36
N LEU A 225 12.71 -9.07 -11.67
CA LEU A 225 14.03 -9.61 -11.95
C LEU A 225 14.67 -8.97 -13.21
N ALA A 226 13.88 -8.72 -14.26
CA ALA A 226 14.36 -8.05 -15.45
C ALA A 226 14.82 -6.61 -15.17
N ALA A 227 14.15 -5.88 -14.29
CA ALA A 227 14.58 -4.54 -13.92
C ALA A 227 15.82 -4.55 -13.02
N GLU A 228 15.87 -5.43 -12.02
CA GLU A 228 17.05 -5.60 -11.15
C GLU A 228 18.30 -5.98 -11.96
N SER A 229 18.16 -6.80 -13.01
CA SER A 229 19.31 -7.20 -13.86
C SER A 229 19.97 -6.03 -14.61
N VAL A 230 19.26 -4.91 -14.78
CA VAL A 230 19.76 -3.68 -15.40
C VAL A 230 19.90 -2.52 -14.39
N HIS A 231 19.95 -2.83 -13.09
CA HIS A 231 20.01 -1.85 -12.00
C HIS A 231 18.85 -0.84 -11.99
N GLY A 232 17.72 -1.21 -12.59
CA GLY A 232 16.47 -0.46 -12.53
C GLY A 232 15.63 -0.89 -11.30
N SER A 233 14.66 -0.05 -10.91
CA SER A 233 13.74 -0.41 -9.82
C SER A 233 12.78 -1.52 -10.24
N GLY A 234 12.97 -2.73 -9.66
CA GLY A 234 12.08 -3.87 -9.85
C GLY A 234 10.64 -3.58 -9.44
N VAL A 235 10.47 -2.87 -8.33
CA VAL A 235 9.16 -2.44 -7.82
C VAL A 235 8.43 -1.54 -8.81
N LEU A 236 9.12 -0.53 -9.34
CA LEU A 236 8.52 0.39 -10.31
C LEU A 236 8.19 -0.32 -11.63
N ALA A 237 9.03 -1.26 -12.06
CA ALA A 237 8.78 -2.07 -13.24
C ALA A 237 7.51 -2.92 -13.10
N VAL A 238 7.32 -3.56 -11.94
CA VAL A 238 6.10 -4.35 -11.62
C VAL A 238 4.84 -3.49 -11.69
N VAL A 239 4.88 -2.31 -11.06
CA VAL A 239 3.75 -1.36 -11.05
C VAL A 239 3.40 -0.91 -12.48
N VAL A 240 4.40 -0.49 -13.25
CA VAL A 240 4.21 -0.04 -14.63
C VAL A 240 3.67 -1.16 -15.52
N THR A 241 4.25 -2.37 -15.40
CA THR A 241 3.76 -3.55 -16.13
C THR A 241 2.31 -3.85 -15.79
N GLY A 242 1.96 -3.90 -14.50
CA GLY A 242 0.59 -4.16 -14.04
C GLY A 242 -0.41 -3.14 -14.56
N LEU A 243 -0.09 -1.85 -14.45
CA LEU A 243 -0.92 -0.76 -14.97
C LEU A 243 -1.14 -0.86 -16.48
N LEU A 244 -0.07 -1.09 -17.26
CA LEU A 244 -0.16 -1.15 -18.72
C LEU A 244 -0.93 -2.38 -19.19
N LEU A 245 -0.73 -3.54 -18.55
CA LEU A 245 -1.48 -4.75 -18.84
C LEU A 245 -2.96 -4.61 -18.46
N ALA A 246 -3.28 -4.01 -17.33
CA ALA A 246 -4.65 -3.70 -16.91
C ALA A 246 -5.36 -2.74 -17.89
N TYR A 247 -4.64 -1.71 -18.35
CA TYR A 247 -5.17 -0.75 -19.31
C TYR A 247 -5.53 -1.41 -20.64
N ARG A 248 -4.74 -2.37 -21.09
CA ARG A 248 -4.95 -3.09 -22.35
C ARG A 248 -5.89 -4.30 -22.23
N SER A 249 -6.12 -4.79 -21.02
CA SER A 249 -6.94 -5.96 -20.74
C SER A 249 -8.34 -5.96 -21.40
N PRO A 250 -9.08 -4.84 -21.51
CA PRO A 250 -10.36 -4.82 -22.22
C PRO A 250 -10.28 -5.17 -23.71
N ILE A 251 -9.10 -5.01 -24.33
CA ILE A 251 -8.86 -5.25 -25.75
C ILE A 251 -8.16 -6.59 -25.99
N ASP A 252 -7.21 -6.93 -25.08
CA ASP A 252 -6.30 -8.04 -25.28
C ASP A 252 -6.79 -9.34 -24.59
N ASP A 253 -7.75 -9.28 -23.62
CA ASP A 253 -8.22 -10.44 -22.87
C ASP A 253 -9.72 -10.69 -23.09
N SER A 254 -10.14 -11.97 -23.01
CA SER A 254 -11.55 -12.36 -22.95
C SER A 254 -12.22 -11.88 -21.65
N ALA A 255 -13.55 -11.78 -21.64
CA ALA A 255 -14.30 -11.36 -20.45
C ALA A 255 -14.10 -12.33 -19.28
N SER A 256 -14.05 -13.64 -19.56
CA SER A 256 -13.79 -14.69 -18.56
C SER A 256 -12.38 -14.56 -17.97
N ALA A 257 -11.36 -14.38 -18.79
CA ALA A 257 -9.98 -14.19 -18.34
C ALA A 257 -9.85 -12.97 -17.42
N ARG A 258 -10.49 -11.85 -17.76
CA ARG A 258 -10.47 -10.63 -16.90
C ARG A 258 -11.09 -10.87 -15.53
N LEU A 259 -12.23 -11.56 -15.47
CA LEU A 259 -12.90 -11.86 -14.20
C LEU A 259 -12.07 -12.81 -13.36
N THR A 260 -11.57 -13.90 -13.95
CA THR A 260 -10.73 -14.89 -13.28
C THR A 260 -9.44 -14.26 -12.73
N THR A 261 -8.74 -13.49 -13.56
CA THR A 261 -7.51 -12.79 -13.16
C THR A 261 -7.76 -11.84 -11.97
N ARG A 262 -8.82 -11.02 -12.02
CA ARG A 262 -9.15 -10.11 -10.93
C ARG A 262 -9.47 -10.84 -9.63
N THR A 263 -10.25 -11.92 -9.69
CA THR A 263 -10.61 -12.70 -8.50
C THR A 263 -9.40 -13.39 -7.89
N ASN A 264 -8.56 -14.03 -8.72
CA ASN A 264 -7.35 -14.69 -8.24
C ASN A 264 -6.37 -13.69 -7.59
N TRP A 265 -6.13 -12.54 -8.23
CA TRP A 265 -5.24 -11.52 -7.67
C TRP A 265 -5.80 -10.89 -6.40
N ALA A 266 -7.11 -10.70 -6.28
CA ALA A 266 -7.74 -10.26 -5.04
C ALA A 266 -7.55 -11.29 -3.90
N THR A 267 -7.58 -12.59 -4.22
CA THR A 267 -7.32 -13.66 -3.24
C THR A 267 -5.86 -13.69 -2.83
N ILE A 268 -4.93 -13.58 -3.79
CA ILE A 268 -3.49 -13.54 -3.52
C ILE A 268 -3.15 -12.33 -2.65
N GLN A 269 -3.63 -11.15 -3.03
CA GLN A 269 -3.45 -9.94 -2.25
C GLN A 269 -3.95 -10.10 -0.81
N PHE A 270 -5.16 -10.64 -0.64
CA PHE A 270 -5.73 -10.90 0.68
C PHE A 270 -4.86 -11.84 1.52
N ILE A 271 -4.34 -12.93 0.94
CA ILE A 271 -3.47 -13.87 1.65
C ILE A 271 -2.15 -13.19 2.02
N LEU A 272 -1.49 -12.53 1.07
CA LEU A 272 -0.18 -11.90 1.29
C LEU A 272 -0.26 -10.77 2.33
N GLU A 273 -1.23 -9.86 2.22
CA GLU A 273 -1.43 -8.78 3.18
C GLU A 273 -1.61 -9.32 4.60
N ASN A 274 -2.51 -10.28 4.78
CA ASN A 274 -2.79 -10.85 6.10
C ASN A 274 -1.62 -11.70 6.63
N SER A 275 -0.84 -12.34 5.75
CA SER A 275 0.38 -13.06 6.11
C SER A 275 1.43 -12.13 6.70
N VAL A 276 1.69 -11.00 6.06
CA VAL A 276 2.68 -10.03 6.56
C VAL A 276 2.28 -9.48 7.93
N PHE A 277 1.00 -9.17 8.14
CA PHE A 277 0.53 -8.69 9.45
C PHE A 277 0.70 -9.74 10.56
N LEU A 278 0.39 -11.00 10.28
CA LEU A 278 0.57 -12.09 11.25
C LEU A 278 2.06 -12.32 11.53
N LEU A 279 2.89 -12.37 10.49
CA LEU A 279 4.34 -12.56 10.62
C LEU A 279 5.02 -11.41 11.37
N ALA A 280 4.63 -10.17 11.08
CA ALA A 280 5.12 -9.00 11.81
C ALA A 280 4.77 -9.10 13.31
N GLY A 281 3.56 -9.55 13.64
CA GLY A 281 3.19 -9.80 15.03
C GLY A 281 4.04 -10.89 15.69
N LEU A 282 4.31 -12.00 14.98
CA LEU A 282 5.13 -13.11 15.48
C LEU A 282 6.58 -12.72 15.78
N GLN A 283 7.13 -11.72 15.09
CA GLN A 283 8.51 -11.26 15.30
C GLN A 283 8.65 -10.31 16.49
N LEU A 284 7.54 -9.78 17.04
CA LEU A 284 7.62 -8.71 18.02
C LEU A 284 8.34 -9.12 19.32
N ALA A 285 8.19 -10.36 19.80
CA ALA A 285 8.86 -10.81 21.01
C ALA A 285 10.38 -10.77 20.85
N GLY A 286 10.92 -11.30 19.75
CA GLY A 286 12.35 -11.25 19.46
C GLY A 286 12.89 -9.82 19.29
N ILE A 287 12.10 -8.93 18.66
CA ILE A 287 12.46 -7.51 18.52
C ILE A 287 12.49 -6.83 19.89
N VAL A 288 11.51 -7.08 20.75
CA VAL A 288 11.45 -6.52 22.11
C VAL A 288 12.63 -7.01 22.95
N GLU A 289 12.98 -8.29 22.86
CA GLU A 289 14.14 -8.85 23.55
C GLU A 289 15.45 -8.22 23.06
N ALA A 290 15.63 -8.09 21.76
CA ALA A 290 16.80 -7.45 21.17
C ALA A 290 16.89 -5.95 21.57
N VAL A 291 15.77 -5.25 21.59
CA VAL A 291 15.70 -3.85 22.04
C VAL A 291 15.99 -3.72 23.53
N ALA A 292 15.56 -4.68 24.36
CA ALA A 292 15.86 -4.69 25.79
C ALA A 292 17.37 -4.83 26.07
N GLY A 293 18.12 -5.51 25.18
CA GLY A 293 19.59 -5.57 25.22
C GLY A 293 20.30 -4.30 24.71
N SER A 294 19.58 -3.31 24.20
CA SER A 294 20.15 -2.05 23.70
C SER A 294 20.62 -1.16 24.87
N PRO A 295 21.72 -0.41 24.70
CA PRO A 295 22.18 0.57 25.69
C PRO A 295 21.21 1.76 25.86
N LEU A 296 20.23 1.90 24.96
CA LEU A 296 19.22 2.95 25.04
C LEU A 296 18.12 2.57 26.03
N GLY A 297 17.80 3.45 26.97
CA GLY A 297 16.72 3.24 27.91
C GLY A 297 15.34 3.20 27.21
N TRP A 298 14.44 2.36 27.69
CA TRP A 298 13.08 2.20 27.14
C TRP A 298 12.32 3.51 27.00
N THR A 299 12.47 4.44 27.96
CA THR A 299 11.82 5.77 27.91
C THR A 299 12.28 6.55 26.69
N HIS A 300 13.58 6.54 26.38
CA HIS A 300 14.14 7.23 25.22
C HIS A 300 13.65 6.62 23.91
N ILE A 301 13.64 5.28 23.81
CA ILE A 301 13.18 4.55 22.63
C ILE A 301 11.69 4.83 22.38
N LEU A 302 10.85 4.76 23.41
CA LEU A 302 9.42 5.03 23.27
C LEU A 302 9.12 6.49 22.91
N LEU A 303 9.89 7.45 23.44
CA LEU A 303 9.79 8.86 23.05
C LEU A 303 10.18 9.07 21.58
N ALA A 304 11.27 8.43 21.12
CA ALA A 304 11.69 8.49 19.73
C ALA A 304 10.63 7.87 18.80
N CYS A 305 10.09 6.70 19.15
CA CYS A 305 9.01 6.06 18.40
C CYS A 305 7.76 6.97 18.34
N ALA A 306 7.37 7.55 19.47
CA ALA A 306 6.23 8.47 19.53
C ALA A 306 6.45 9.71 18.65
N ALA A 307 7.65 10.30 18.68
CA ALA A 307 8.00 11.44 17.86
C ALA A 307 7.96 11.11 16.35
N VAL A 308 8.48 9.93 15.94
CA VAL A 308 8.39 9.42 14.57
C VAL A 308 6.93 9.28 14.14
N ILE A 309 6.08 8.68 14.96
CA ILE A 309 4.66 8.49 14.67
C ILE A 309 3.96 9.85 14.53
N VAL A 310 4.16 10.74 15.49
CA VAL A 310 3.56 12.09 15.47
C VAL A 310 3.99 12.86 14.22
N THR A 311 5.29 12.85 13.91
CA THR A 311 5.82 13.48 12.69
C THR A 311 5.15 12.92 11.44
N ALA A 312 5.09 11.60 11.29
CA ALA A 312 4.48 10.95 10.15
C ALA A 312 2.98 11.24 10.00
N VAL A 313 2.25 11.33 11.12
CA VAL A 313 0.80 11.61 11.12
C VAL A 313 0.53 13.10 10.85
N VAL A 314 1.33 14.00 11.42
CA VAL A 314 1.13 15.47 11.31
C VAL A 314 1.60 16.00 9.96
N THR A 315 2.64 15.41 9.35
CA THR A 315 3.16 15.84 8.05
C THR A 315 2.09 15.81 6.96
N ARG A 316 1.22 14.80 6.94
CA ARG A 316 0.20 14.64 5.90
C ARG A 316 -0.82 15.80 5.88
N PRO A 317 -1.55 16.13 6.95
CA PRO A 317 -2.47 17.26 6.94
C PRO A 317 -1.77 18.59 6.69
N LEU A 318 -0.55 18.80 7.19
CA LEU A 318 0.23 20.01 6.91
C LEU A 318 0.59 20.11 5.43
N TRP A 319 1.03 19.00 4.81
CA TRP A 319 1.35 18.97 3.38
C TRP A 319 0.13 19.23 2.52
N ILE A 320 -1.00 18.60 2.83
CA ILE A 320 -2.27 18.83 2.12
C ILE A 320 -2.72 20.28 2.27
N ALA A 321 -2.60 20.88 3.47
CA ALA A 321 -2.91 22.28 3.67
C ALA A 321 -1.98 23.22 2.87
N ALA A 322 -0.68 22.95 2.87
CA ALA A 322 0.31 23.71 2.12
C ALA A 322 0.14 23.59 0.60
N THR A 323 -0.30 22.43 0.11
CA THR A 323 -0.47 22.15 -1.32
C THR A 323 -1.93 22.22 -1.78
N ALA A 324 -2.84 22.66 -0.92
CA ALA A 324 -4.28 22.68 -1.20
C ALA A 324 -4.64 23.43 -2.50
N TRP A 325 -3.91 24.47 -2.85
CA TRP A 325 -4.10 25.21 -4.10
C TRP A 325 -3.70 24.40 -5.34
N TRP A 326 -2.70 23.52 -5.26
CA TRP A 326 -2.30 22.60 -6.33
C TRP A 326 -3.25 21.39 -6.43
N LEU A 327 -3.74 20.90 -5.28
CA LEU A 327 -4.70 19.79 -5.22
C LEU A 327 -6.09 20.23 -5.68
N ASN A 328 -6.41 21.52 -5.56
CA ASN A 328 -7.73 22.07 -5.84
C ASN A 328 -7.89 22.56 -7.31
N VAL A 329 -7.16 21.95 -8.24
CA VAL A 329 -7.36 22.19 -9.67
C VAL A 329 -8.75 21.63 -10.07
N PRO A 330 -9.57 22.40 -10.81
CA PRO A 330 -10.87 21.90 -11.28
C PRO A 330 -10.69 20.64 -12.13
N ASP A 331 -11.58 19.67 -11.95
CA ASP A 331 -11.66 18.50 -12.81
C ASP A 331 -12.20 18.86 -14.21
N ALA A 332 -12.34 17.84 -15.09
CA ALA A 332 -12.91 18.04 -16.43
C ALA A 332 -14.33 18.62 -16.43
N ASN A 333 -15.05 18.56 -15.30
CA ASN A 333 -16.39 19.11 -15.07
C ASN A 333 -16.36 20.45 -14.34
N GLY A 334 -15.19 21.05 -14.11
CA GLY A 334 -15.03 22.29 -13.38
C GLY A 334 -15.21 22.19 -11.86
N GLN A 335 -15.33 20.98 -11.31
CA GLN A 335 -15.51 20.78 -9.87
C GLN A 335 -14.18 20.78 -9.13
N ARG A 336 -14.13 21.50 -8.01
CA ARG A 336 -13.01 21.55 -7.09
C ARG A 336 -13.23 20.61 -5.91
N MET A 337 -12.16 20.10 -5.32
CA MET A 337 -12.23 19.35 -4.06
C MET A 337 -12.79 20.24 -2.95
N THR A 338 -13.77 19.73 -2.24
CA THR A 338 -14.37 20.41 -1.08
C THR A 338 -13.42 20.34 0.12
N ARG A 339 -13.59 21.24 1.09
CA ARG A 339 -12.84 21.19 2.36
C ARG A 339 -13.04 19.86 3.09
N GLY A 340 -14.23 19.25 2.97
CA GLY A 340 -14.53 17.93 3.54
C GLY A 340 -13.71 16.82 2.88
N GLU A 341 -13.57 16.83 1.54
CA GLU A 341 -12.75 15.88 0.79
C GLU A 341 -11.27 16.00 1.12
N LEU A 342 -10.75 17.23 1.25
CA LEU A 342 -9.37 17.48 1.71
C LEU A 342 -9.18 16.99 3.15
N GLY A 343 -10.17 17.15 4.03
CA GLY A 343 -10.15 16.61 5.40
C GLY A 343 -10.11 15.08 5.42
N VAL A 344 -10.89 14.42 4.56
CA VAL A 344 -10.84 12.95 4.43
C VAL A 344 -9.49 12.49 3.87
N ALA A 345 -8.95 13.17 2.85
CA ALA A 345 -7.62 12.89 2.31
C ALA A 345 -6.52 13.05 3.38
N SER A 346 -6.62 14.09 4.22
CA SER A 346 -5.69 14.31 5.35
C SER A 346 -5.75 13.20 6.38
N TRP A 347 -6.93 12.65 6.65
CA TRP A 347 -7.13 11.56 7.60
C TRP A 347 -6.78 10.18 7.04
N ALA A 348 -6.78 10.02 5.71
CA ALA A 348 -6.50 8.76 5.01
C ALA A 348 -4.99 8.43 4.97
N GLY A 349 -4.33 8.47 6.12
CA GLY A 349 -2.86 8.30 6.23
C GLY A 349 -2.43 7.10 7.05
N MET A 350 -3.22 6.00 7.09
CA MET A 350 -2.83 4.75 7.76
C MET A 350 -1.57 4.19 7.12
N ARG A 351 -0.70 3.55 7.91
CA ARG A 351 0.43 2.77 7.39
C ARG A 351 -0.01 1.33 7.23
N GLY A 352 0.55 0.66 6.21
CA GLY A 352 0.07 -0.63 5.78
C GLY A 352 1.12 -1.72 5.73
N VAL A 353 0.78 -2.75 4.97
CA VAL A 353 1.60 -3.96 4.82
C VAL A 353 2.95 -3.68 4.17
N VAL A 354 3.01 -2.73 3.22
CA VAL A 354 4.27 -2.38 2.54
C VAL A 354 5.27 -1.77 3.51
N THR A 355 4.82 -0.95 4.47
CA THR A 355 5.67 -0.43 5.56
C THR A 355 6.28 -1.56 6.39
N LEU A 356 5.46 -2.57 6.79
CA LEU A 356 5.96 -3.72 7.55
C LEU A 356 6.92 -4.58 6.73
N ALA A 357 6.58 -4.84 5.48
CA ALA A 357 7.45 -5.60 4.59
C ALA A 357 8.78 -4.87 4.36
N ALA A 358 8.72 -3.58 4.07
CA ALA A 358 9.88 -2.76 3.76
C ALA A 358 10.85 -2.60 4.96
N VAL A 359 10.35 -2.45 6.19
CA VAL A 359 11.25 -2.31 7.36
C VAL A 359 12.06 -3.57 7.62
N LEU A 360 11.51 -4.73 7.33
CA LEU A 360 12.19 -6.01 7.53
C LEU A 360 13.34 -6.23 6.53
N THR A 361 13.37 -5.48 5.43
CA THR A 361 14.46 -5.53 4.44
C THR A 361 15.67 -4.65 4.80
N LEU A 362 15.65 -3.96 5.93
CA LEU A 362 16.82 -3.22 6.41
C LEU A 362 18.01 -4.17 6.62
N PRO A 363 19.23 -3.82 6.16
CA PRO A 363 20.42 -4.63 6.33
C PRO A 363 20.69 -4.96 7.81
N GLU A 364 21.18 -6.17 8.08
CA GLU A 364 21.50 -6.60 9.45
C GLU A 364 22.58 -5.74 10.09
N GLN A 365 23.49 -5.17 9.27
CA GLN A 365 24.56 -4.28 9.73
C GLN A 365 24.07 -2.88 10.14
N THR A 366 22.78 -2.57 9.95
CA THR A 366 22.23 -1.25 10.30
C THR A 366 22.29 -1.04 11.81
N PRO A 367 22.97 0.01 12.28
CA PRO A 367 23.03 0.29 13.72
C PRO A 367 21.62 0.50 14.29
N TYR A 368 21.33 -0.15 15.43
CA TYR A 368 20.03 -0.11 16.11
C TYR A 368 18.86 -0.54 15.22
N ARG A 369 19.09 -1.49 14.31
CA ARG A 369 18.08 -2.01 13.36
C ARG A 369 16.78 -2.39 14.07
N GLU A 370 16.86 -3.07 15.21
CA GLU A 370 15.70 -3.53 15.98
C GLU A 370 14.86 -2.37 16.51
N VAL A 371 15.49 -1.25 16.88
CA VAL A 371 14.78 -0.03 17.30
C VAL A 371 14.05 0.61 16.12
N LEU A 372 14.68 0.64 14.94
CA LEU A 372 14.05 1.16 13.73
C LEU A 372 12.87 0.28 13.29
N VAL A 373 13.02 -1.05 13.37
CA VAL A 373 11.94 -2.01 13.09
C VAL A 373 10.79 -1.82 14.08
N LEU A 374 11.08 -1.71 15.38
CA LEU A 374 10.08 -1.44 16.40
C LEU A 374 9.33 -0.12 16.15
N ALA A 375 10.05 0.95 15.79
CA ALA A 375 9.45 2.24 15.48
C ALA A 375 8.47 2.16 14.30
N ALA A 376 8.84 1.47 13.22
CA ALA A 376 7.96 1.25 12.07
C ALA A 376 6.74 0.38 12.42
N MET A 377 6.93 -0.70 13.18
CA MET A 377 5.82 -1.55 13.64
C MET A 377 4.83 -0.78 14.52
N LEU A 378 5.34 0.03 15.46
CA LEU A 378 4.51 0.90 16.30
C LEU A 378 3.80 1.99 15.47
N ALA A 379 4.44 2.52 14.42
CA ALA A 379 3.82 3.47 13.51
C ALA A 379 2.64 2.81 12.76
N VAL A 380 2.80 1.60 12.24
CA VAL A 380 1.71 0.86 11.60
C VAL A 380 0.58 0.56 12.59
N ALA A 381 0.90 -0.08 13.72
CA ALA A 381 -0.10 -0.44 14.73
C ALA A 381 -0.81 0.81 15.29
N GLY A 382 -0.07 1.86 15.62
CA GLY A 382 -0.62 3.11 16.14
C GLY A 382 -1.55 3.82 15.15
N THR A 383 -1.15 3.93 13.89
CA THR A 383 -1.99 4.57 12.87
C THR A 383 -3.24 3.73 12.56
N LEU A 384 -3.13 2.42 12.46
CA LEU A 384 -4.27 1.53 12.28
C LEU A 384 -5.25 1.58 13.46
N LEU A 385 -4.76 1.63 14.70
CA LEU A 385 -5.60 1.75 15.89
C LEU A 385 -6.31 3.10 15.94
N VAL A 386 -5.57 4.21 15.85
CA VAL A 386 -6.14 5.56 15.95
C VAL A 386 -7.17 5.81 14.85
N GLN A 387 -6.82 5.52 13.60
CA GLN A 387 -7.70 5.77 12.46
C GLN A 387 -8.78 4.70 12.33
N GLY A 388 -8.52 3.45 12.72
CA GLY A 388 -9.51 2.38 12.75
C GLY A 388 -10.61 2.59 13.81
N LEU A 389 -10.26 3.10 15.00
CA LEU A 389 -11.20 3.35 16.10
C LEU A 389 -12.03 4.63 15.88
N THR A 390 -11.41 5.70 15.37
CA THR A 390 -12.13 6.95 15.07
C THR A 390 -13.13 6.80 13.93
N ARG A 391 -12.96 5.81 13.07
CA ARG A 391 -13.88 5.44 12.02
C ARG A 391 -15.29 5.10 12.52
N ARG A 392 -15.43 4.53 13.72
CA ARG A 392 -16.73 4.16 14.31
C ARG A 392 -17.51 5.36 14.85
N ARG A 393 -16.87 6.50 15.11
CA ARG A 393 -17.47 7.65 15.82
C ARG A 393 -17.84 8.84 14.95
N SER A 394 -17.59 8.84 13.63
CA SER A 394 -17.83 10.01 12.78
C SER A 394 -18.89 9.78 11.67
N PRO A 395 -20.16 9.47 11.98
CA PRO A 395 -21.23 9.62 11.01
C PRO A 395 -21.58 11.09 10.74
N ALA A 396 -21.21 12.01 11.63
CA ALA A 396 -21.57 13.44 11.52
C ALA A 396 -20.67 14.23 10.53
N ALA A 397 -19.39 13.90 10.41
CA ALA A 397 -18.51 14.53 9.43
C ALA A 397 -18.88 14.17 7.97
N CYS A 398 -19.51 13.03 7.75
CA CYS A 398 -19.96 12.59 6.42
C CYS A 398 -21.24 13.29 5.92
N ARG A 399 -22.01 13.96 6.78
CA ARG A 399 -23.21 14.72 6.33
C ARG A 399 -22.87 15.96 5.51
N CYS A 400 -21.64 16.45 5.58
CA CYS A 400 -21.18 17.59 4.78
C CYS A 400 -20.75 17.24 3.34
N VAL A 401 -20.72 15.94 2.98
CA VAL A 401 -20.23 15.46 1.67
C VAL A 401 -21.35 14.91 0.79
N ALA A 402 -22.61 14.95 1.23
CA ALA A 402 -23.73 14.60 0.34
C ALA A 402 -23.75 15.63 -0.82
N PRO A 403 -23.55 15.20 -2.09
CA PRO A 403 -23.74 16.10 -3.20
C PRO A 403 -25.21 16.56 -3.11
N THR A 404 -25.42 17.88 -3.09
CA THR A 404 -26.71 18.47 -3.36
C THR A 404 -27.09 18.02 -4.78
N ARG A 405 -27.75 16.88 -4.89
CA ARG A 405 -28.50 16.55 -6.08
C ARG A 405 -29.58 17.63 -6.16
N GLY A 406 -29.35 18.62 -7.01
CA GLY A 406 -30.38 19.52 -7.42
C GLY A 406 -31.61 18.67 -7.84
N PRO A 407 -32.82 19.12 -7.59
CA PRO A 407 -34.00 18.38 -7.95
C PRO A 407 -34.00 18.22 -9.46
N THR A 408 -33.50 17.09 -9.96
CA THR A 408 -33.82 16.60 -11.28
C THR A 408 -35.35 16.36 -11.20
N ARG A 409 -36.10 17.35 -11.65
CA ARG A 409 -37.53 17.21 -11.92
C ARG A 409 -37.65 16.03 -12.89
N CYS A 410 -37.83 14.83 -12.35
CA CYS A 410 -38.46 13.76 -13.09
C CYS A 410 -39.89 14.26 -13.40
N ARG A 411 -40.06 14.83 -14.58
CA ARG A 411 -41.41 14.97 -15.13
C ARG A 411 -41.99 13.55 -15.21
N PRO A 412 -43.04 13.23 -14.47
CA PRO A 412 -43.74 11.98 -14.70
C PRO A 412 -44.31 12.02 -16.11
N ARG A 413 -43.82 11.19 -16.99
CA ARG A 413 -44.51 10.91 -18.26
C ARG A 413 -45.87 10.34 -17.87
N PRO A 414 -46.98 10.88 -18.42
CA PRO A 414 -48.30 10.35 -18.16
C PRO A 414 -48.34 8.93 -18.71
N CYS A 415 -48.31 7.95 -17.84
CA CYS A 415 -48.57 6.55 -18.19
C CYS A 415 -50.02 6.43 -18.55
N SER A 416 -50.36 6.37 -19.84
CA SER A 416 -51.71 6.18 -20.33
C SER A 416 -52.24 4.84 -19.80
N ARG A 417 -53.28 4.90 -18.98
CA ARG A 417 -53.99 3.80 -18.32
C ARG A 417 -54.61 2.76 -19.29
N ARG A 418 -54.30 2.75 -20.57
CA ARG A 418 -54.90 1.85 -21.57
C ARG A 418 -54.10 0.62 -21.96
N ARG A 419 -52.83 0.40 -21.44
CA ARG A 419 -52.06 -0.81 -21.78
C ARG A 419 -51.92 -1.83 -20.64
N ALA A 420 -52.41 -1.57 -19.45
CA ALA A 420 -52.28 -2.49 -18.29
C ALA A 420 -53.40 -3.56 -18.21
N ARG A 421 -54.42 -3.55 -19.09
CA ARG A 421 -55.50 -4.52 -19.06
C ARG A 421 -55.40 -5.69 -20.06
N ARG A 422 -54.27 -5.83 -20.79
CA ARG A 422 -54.09 -6.93 -21.76
C ARG A 422 -52.94 -7.88 -21.45
N ALA A 423 -52.29 -7.78 -20.31
CA ALA A 423 -51.19 -8.66 -19.91
C ALA A 423 -51.51 -9.62 -18.76
N CYS A 424 -52.77 -9.70 -18.33
CA CYS A 424 -53.25 -10.66 -17.31
C CYS A 424 -54.33 -11.65 -17.81
N ALA A 425 -54.34 -11.89 -19.13
CA ALA A 425 -55.17 -12.94 -19.69
C ALA A 425 -54.37 -13.60 -20.86
N ASN A 426 -53.43 -14.43 -20.48
CA ASN A 426 -52.98 -15.65 -21.14
C ASN A 426 -51.97 -16.33 -20.24
#